data_ee22cc1a2bfcee1a31e8b7f0d4d0fa02
#
_entry.id   ee22cc1a2bfcee1a31e8b7f0d4d0fa02
#
_cell.length_a   1.000
_cell.length_b   1.000
_cell.length_c   1.000
_cell.angle_alpha   90.00
_cell.angle_beta   90.00
_cell.angle_gamma   90.00
#
_symmetry.space_group_name_H-M   'P 1'
#
loop_
_entity.id
_entity.type
_entity.pdbx_description
1 polymer ?
#
loop_
_entity_poly.entity_id
_entity_poly.type
_entity_poly.pdbx_seq_one_letter_code
_entity_poly.pdbx_strand_id
1 'polypeptide(L)'
;TEIPPSDLGGAIGSLWGTTDAFTTQDYALTELYWEQGSKEDQLIYRLGKTDPNAIYDRGRYVSANYAFLNQAFSTTLAMAVPGTGLGAAAVIYPIANTYILGGIHDANGTKTTIGHIERGEFFTAVELGATPHYGKPGGGLYHVTLWHRDKRERADIPSGRGVAVTLQQELGPDGNIVPFARYSYGEGGATPIRQTFALGVGLEKPFGQNHDLIGLGFSWGQPTDRTLRDQYVFESYYRVVVTPYTHLTPDIQVIFNPSENPAEDSITVGSVRLRTLF
;
A
#
# COMPACT_ATOMS: atom_id res chain seq x y z
N THR A 1 -0.69 -2.70 -32.99
CA THR A 1 -0.07 -1.57 -32.24
C THR A 1 -0.03 -2.01 -30.79
N GLU A 2 1.11 -2.48 -30.32
CA GLU A 2 1.33 -2.74 -28.90
C GLU A 2 1.25 -1.39 -28.19
N ILE A 3 0.31 -1.26 -27.27
CA ILE A 3 0.30 -0.15 -26.32
C ILE A 3 1.32 -0.56 -25.25
N PRO A 4 2.51 0.04 -25.20
CA PRO A 4 3.46 -0.30 -24.15
C PRO A 4 2.79 -0.01 -22.81
N PRO A 5 3.04 -0.82 -21.76
CA PRO A 5 2.61 -0.49 -20.43
C PRO A 5 3.28 0.84 -20.07
N SER A 6 2.53 1.91 -20.10
CA SER A 6 3.01 3.24 -19.76
C SER A 6 2.59 3.54 -18.32
N ASP A 7 3.49 4.12 -17.55
CA ASP A 7 3.11 4.78 -16.31
C ASP A 7 2.26 6.01 -16.63
N LEU A 8 0.95 5.81 -16.63
CA LEU A 8 0.00 6.90 -16.89
C LEU A 8 0.20 8.04 -15.87
N GLY A 9 0.56 7.72 -14.61
CA GLY A 9 0.81 8.72 -13.58
C GLY A 9 1.89 9.71 -14.00
N GLY A 10 3.06 9.21 -14.44
CA GLY A 10 4.14 10.05 -14.95
C GLY A 10 3.75 10.81 -16.23
N ALA A 11 3.00 10.19 -17.14
CA ALA A 11 2.58 10.84 -18.39
C ALA A 11 1.64 12.05 -18.17
N ILE A 12 0.87 12.06 -17.11
CA ILE A 12 -0.03 13.17 -16.73
C ILE A 12 0.58 14.14 -15.71
N GLY A 13 1.82 13.89 -15.26
CA GLY A 13 2.51 14.69 -14.27
C GLY A 13 2.01 14.50 -12.82
N SER A 14 1.45 13.32 -12.53
CA SER A 14 1.12 12.93 -11.17
C SER A 14 2.38 12.44 -10.45
N LEU A 15 2.58 12.86 -9.20
CA LEU A 15 3.73 12.50 -8.38
C LEU A 15 3.76 11.01 -8.01
N TRP A 16 2.64 10.31 -8.11
CA TRP A 16 2.53 8.88 -7.87
C TRP A 16 1.58 8.22 -8.88
N GLY A 17 1.68 6.89 -9.01
CA GLY A 17 0.95 6.14 -10.01
C GLY A 17 -0.56 6.13 -9.82
N THR A 18 -1.29 6.17 -10.93
CA THR A 18 -2.75 5.97 -10.96
C THR A 18 -3.13 4.52 -10.73
N THR A 19 -2.18 3.60 -10.79
CA THR A 19 -2.34 2.19 -10.44
C THR A 19 -1.04 1.62 -9.89
N ASP A 20 -1.18 0.66 -8.97
CA ASP A 20 -0.08 -0.18 -8.47
C ASP A 20 -0.12 -1.60 -9.09
N ALA A 21 -1.14 -1.88 -9.90
CA ALA A 21 -1.37 -3.19 -10.53
C ALA A 21 -0.69 -3.31 -11.90
N PHE A 22 0.52 -2.77 -12.05
CA PHE A 22 1.23 -2.77 -13.32
C PHE A 22 2.68 -3.21 -13.16
N THR A 23 3.25 -3.87 -14.18
CA THR A 23 4.65 -4.26 -14.21
C THR A 23 5.19 -4.16 -15.63
N THR A 24 6.45 -3.74 -15.75
CA THR A 24 7.22 -3.76 -17.01
C THR A 24 8.05 -5.03 -17.16
N GLN A 25 7.95 -5.98 -16.23
CA GLN A 25 8.74 -7.22 -16.22
C GLN A 25 7.91 -8.37 -16.79
N ASP A 26 8.46 -9.09 -17.76
CA ASP A 26 7.82 -10.28 -18.34
C ASP A 26 7.77 -11.42 -17.35
N TYR A 27 8.89 -11.65 -16.65
CA TYR A 27 9.01 -12.68 -15.61
C TYR A 27 9.81 -12.14 -14.42
N ALA A 28 9.33 -12.42 -13.21
CA ALA A 28 10.05 -12.09 -12.01
C ALA A 28 9.73 -13.08 -10.89
N LEU A 29 10.76 -13.56 -10.19
CA LEU A 29 10.59 -14.20 -8.90
C LEU A 29 10.41 -13.11 -7.85
N THR A 30 9.16 -12.77 -7.56
CA THR A 30 8.85 -11.68 -6.63
C THR A 30 9.13 -12.07 -5.19
N GLU A 31 8.76 -13.29 -4.79
CA GLU A 31 8.95 -13.77 -3.42
C GLU A 31 9.38 -15.24 -3.41
N LEU A 32 10.32 -15.56 -2.51
CA LEU A 32 10.75 -16.90 -2.15
C LEU A 32 11.24 -16.88 -0.71
N TYR A 33 10.42 -17.34 0.21
CA TYR A 33 10.73 -17.27 1.63
C TYR A 33 10.28 -18.54 2.37
N TRP A 34 10.90 -18.75 3.51
CA TRP A 34 10.44 -19.66 4.54
C TRP A 34 9.62 -18.89 5.56
N GLU A 35 8.43 -19.41 5.90
CA GLU A 35 7.60 -18.88 6.97
C GLU A 35 7.26 -20.01 7.95
N GLN A 36 7.35 -19.73 9.24
CA GLN A 36 7.04 -20.69 10.30
C GLN A 36 6.43 -19.97 11.49
N GLY A 37 5.64 -20.74 12.25
CA GLY A 37 4.95 -20.30 13.45
C GLY A 37 3.46 -20.17 13.24
N SER A 38 2.77 -19.87 14.32
CA SER A 38 1.32 -19.64 14.32
C SER A 38 0.96 -18.54 15.33
N LYS A 39 -0.27 -18.07 15.26
CA LYS A 39 -0.79 -17.12 16.25
C LYS A 39 -0.96 -17.78 17.62
N GLU A 40 -1.24 -19.09 17.65
CA GLU A 40 -1.34 -19.91 18.86
C GLU A 40 0.03 -20.03 19.54
N ASP A 41 1.11 -20.12 18.75
CA ASP A 41 2.49 -20.09 19.27
C ASP A 41 2.96 -18.67 19.66
N GLN A 42 2.12 -17.67 19.41
CA GLN A 42 2.39 -16.26 19.63
C GLN A 42 3.57 -15.70 18.82
N LEU A 43 4.04 -16.43 17.82
CA LEU A 43 5.17 -16.06 16.98
C LEU A 43 4.95 -16.57 15.56
N ILE A 44 5.12 -15.70 14.57
CA ILE A 44 5.31 -16.09 13.16
C ILE A 44 6.55 -15.36 12.67
N TYR A 45 7.42 -16.04 11.93
CA TYR A 45 8.58 -15.41 11.33
C TYR A 45 8.75 -15.83 9.87
N ARG A 46 9.33 -14.92 9.09
CA ARG A 46 9.57 -15.09 7.66
C ARG A 46 11.02 -14.72 7.34
N LEU A 47 11.68 -15.53 6.51
CA LEU A 47 13.05 -15.33 6.08
C LEU A 47 13.21 -15.69 4.60
N GLY A 48 13.81 -14.83 3.81
CA GLY A 48 14.05 -15.07 2.38
C GLY A 48 13.86 -13.81 1.54
N LYS A 49 13.56 -14.02 0.25
CA LYS A 49 13.16 -12.92 -0.63
C LYS A 49 11.70 -12.58 -0.37
N THR A 50 11.45 -11.40 0.15
CA THR A 50 10.13 -10.93 0.60
C THR A 50 9.79 -9.58 -0.01
N ASP A 51 8.51 -9.26 -0.06
CA ASP A 51 8.02 -7.92 -0.36
C ASP A 51 7.64 -7.19 0.93
N PRO A 52 8.41 -6.20 1.39
CA PRO A 52 8.06 -5.45 2.60
C PRO A 52 6.73 -4.71 2.50
N ASN A 53 6.28 -4.33 1.30
CA ASN A 53 4.94 -3.75 1.10
C ASN A 53 3.81 -4.75 1.43
N ALA A 54 4.08 -6.06 1.33
CA ALA A 54 3.14 -7.10 1.71
C ALA A 54 3.18 -7.41 3.22
N ILE A 55 4.12 -6.83 3.97
CA ILE A 55 4.35 -7.10 5.39
C ILE A 55 3.83 -5.95 6.26
N TYR A 56 4.26 -4.71 5.99
CA TYR A 56 4.00 -3.55 6.85
C TYR A 56 2.85 -2.68 6.36
N ASP A 57 2.24 -1.94 7.28
CA ASP A 57 1.15 -0.97 7.07
C ASP A 57 0.00 -1.52 6.21
N ARG A 58 -0.38 -2.75 6.50
CA ARG A 58 -1.45 -3.46 5.77
C ARG A 58 -2.82 -3.05 6.26
N GLY A 59 -3.75 -2.91 5.33
CA GLY A 59 -5.15 -2.64 5.58
C GLY A 59 -6.04 -3.43 4.63
N ARG A 60 -7.33 -3.45 4.89
CA ARG A 60 -8.30 -4.24 4.12
C ARG A 60 -8.37 -3.84 2.65
N TYR A 61 -8.16 -2.56 2.34
CA TYR A 61 -8.29 -2.01 1.00
C TYR A 61 -6.95 -1.64 0.36
N VAL A 62 -5.84 -2.05 0.97
CA VAL A 62 -4.47 -1.78 0.51
C VAL A 62 -4.04 -2.84 -0.51
N SER A 63 -4.69 -2.86 -1.66
CA SER A 63 -4.27 -3.71 -2.79
C SER A 63 -4.96 -3.27 -4.08
N ALA A 64 -4.16 -2.86 -5.05
CA ALA A 64 -4.64 -2.51 -6.38
C ALA A 64 -5.23 -3.70 -7.16
N ASN A 65 -5.04 -4.93 -6.69
CA ASN A 65 -5.61 -6.11 -7.34
C ASN A 65 -7.13 -6.28 -7.10
N TYR A 66 -7.68 -5.71 -6.03
CA TYR A 66 -9.11 -5.88 -5.69
C TYR A 66 -9.75 -4.72 -4.95
N ALA A 67 -9.02 -3.66 -4.63
CA ALA A 67 -9.54 -2.46 -4.00
C ALA A 67 -9.15 -1.21 -4.81
N PHE A 68 -8.76 -0.12 -4.18
CA PHE A 68 -8.30 1.09 -4.84
C PHE A 68 -7.13 0.82 -5.78
N LEU A 69 -7.15 1.45 -6.97
CA LEU A 69 -6.07 1.36 -7.95
C LEU A 69 -4.95 2.34 -7.63
N ASN A 70 -5.30 3.58 -7.28
CA ASN A 70 -4.35 4.65 -7.06
C ASN A 70 -3.38 4.35 -5.92
N GLN A 71 -2.11 4.60 -6.14
CA GLN A 71 -1.05 4.35 -5.14
C GLN A 71 -1.26 5.12 -3.83
N ALA A 72 -2.00 6.24 -3.85
CA ALA A 72 -2.35 6.96 -2.63
C ALA A 72 -3.12 6.11 -1.60
N PHE A 73 -3.81 5.06 -2.04
CA PHE A 73 -4.59 4.15 -1.20
C PHE A 73 -3.98 2.75 -1.11
N SER A 74 -3.30 2.29 -2.18
CA SER A 74 -2.77 0.92 -2.26
C SER A 74 -1.37 0.75 -1.67
N THR A 75 -0.64 1.86 -1.45
CA THR A 75 0.69 1.85 -0.82
C THR A 75 0.82 2.90 0.28
N THR A 76 1.97 2.95 0.95
CA THR A 76 2.32 3.99 1.94
C THR A 76 3.40 4.89 1.36
N LEU A 77 2.97 5.92 0.63
CA LEU A 77 3.81 6.73 -0.25
C LEU A 77 4.98 7.44 0.46
N ALA A 78 4.81 7.87 1.71
CA ALA A 78 5.88 8.52 2.47
C ALA A 78 6.76 7.53 3.25
N MET A 79 6.55 6.23 3.13
CA MET A 79 7.42 5.19 3.69
C MET A 79 8.37 4.68 2.59
N ALA A 80 9.67 4.77 2.84
CA ALA A 80 10.70 4.41 1.87
C ALA A 80 10.89 2.90 1.72
N VAL A 81 9.79 2.17 1.48
CA VAL A 81 9.79 0.71 1.36
C VAL A 81 10.61 0.30 0.14
N PRO A 82 11.59 -0.62 0.28
CA PRO A 82 12.33 -1.14 -0.86
C PRO A 82 11.48 -2.08 -1.72
N GLY A 83 11.97 -2.37 -2.91
CA GLY A 83 11.44 -3.48 -3.71
C GLY A 83 11.69 -4.84 -3.06
N THR A 84 11.20 -5.90 -3.70
CA THR A 84 11.35 -7.28 -3.20
C THR A 84 12.82 -7.70 -3.11
N GLY A 85 13.26 -8.19 -1.97
CA GLY A 85 14.65 -8.55 -1.72
C GLY A 85 14.82 -9.45 -0.50
N LEU A 86 16.06 -9.80 -0.19
CA LEU A 86 16.35 -10.57 1.01
C LEU A 86 15.94 -9.79 2.25
N GLY A 87 15.31 -10.49 3.19
CA GLY A 87 14.88 -9.91 4.44
C GLY A 87 14.41 -10.96 5.44
N ALA A 88 14.21 -10.47 6.64
CA ALA A 88 13.63 -11.22 7.74
C ALA A 88 12.60 -10.35 8.45
N ALA A 89 11.47 -10.94 8.80
CA ALA A 89 10.45 -10.30 9.61
C ALA A 89 9.86 -11.30 10.61
N ALA A 90 9.44 -10.79 11.76
CA ALA A 90 8.75 -11.59 12.76
C ALA A 90 7.60 -10.78 13.37
N VAL A 91 6.48 -11.45 13.63
CA VAL A 91 5.37 -10.90 14.40
C VAL A 91 5.16 -11.72 15.66
N ILE A 92 5.00 -11.03 16.78
CA ILE A 92 4.64 -11.63 18.07
C ILE A 92 3.28 -11.10 18.54
N TYR A 93 2.55 -11.92 19.26
CA TYR A 93 1.22 -11.63 19.82
C TYR A 93 1.28 -11.65 21.36
N PRO A 94 1.77 -10.56 21.99
CA PRO A 94 2.06 -10.56 23.44
C PRO A 94 0.80 -10.63 24.30
N ILE A 95 -0.29 -10.06 23.84
CA ILE A 95 -1.61 -10.10 24.47
C ILE A 95 -2.71 -10.21 23.40
N ALA A 96 -3.91 -10.62 23.83
CA ALA A 96 -5.04 -10.79 22.92
C ALA A 96 -5.31 -9.52 22.11
N ASN A 97 -5.57 -9.71 20.82
CA ASN A 97 -5.90 -8.63 19.87
C ASN A 97 -4.81 -7.55 19.68
N THR A 98 -3.56 -7.85 20.01
CA THR A 98 -2.41 -6.98 19.72
C THR A 98 -1.30 -7.76 19.04
N TYR A 99 -0.42 -7.03 18.35
CA TYR A 99 0.79 -7.60 17.78
C TYR A 99 1.93 -6.59 17.77
N ILE A 100 3.14 -7.11 17.74
CA ILE A 100 4.37 -6.38 17.44
C ILE A 100 5.01 -7.08 16.26
N LEU A 101 5.17 -6.37 15.16
CA LEU A 101 5.82 -6.84 13.94
C LEU A 101 7.12 -6.07 13.76
N GLY A 102 8.21 -6.73 13.46
CA GLY A 102 9.48 -6.08 13.17
C GLY A 102 10.28 -6.83 12.14
N GLY A 103 11.17 -6.14 11.44
CA GLY A 103 12.05 -6.79 10.47
C GLY A 103 13.09 -5.88 9.85
N ILE A 104 13.96 -6.53 9.07
CA ILE A 104 15.07 -5.96 8.34
C ILE A 104 15.08 -6.50 6.92
N HIS A 105 15.25 -5.63 5.94
CA HIS A 105 15.19 -5.96 4.52
C HIS A 105 16.29 -5.24 3.75
N ASP A 106 16.77 -5.86 2.68
CA ASP A 106 17.69 -5.23 1.74
C ASP A 106 17.07 -3.96 1.14
N ALA A 107 17.71 -2.81 1.37
CA ALA A 107 17.23 -1.53 0.82
C ALA A 107 17.33 -1.45 -0.72
N ASN A 108 18.06 -2.37 -1.36
CA ASN A 108 18.31 -2.43 -2.80
C ASN A 108 17.56 -3.58 -3.49
N GLY A 109 16.54 -4.14 -2.83
CA GLY A 109 15.73 -5.21 -3.38
C GLY A 109 15.08 -4.84 -4.72
N THR A 110 15.04 -5.80 -5.65
CA THR A 110 14.38 -5.67 -6.95
C THR A 110 13.63 -6.94 -7.30
N LYS A 111 12.65 -6.85 -8.20
CA LYS A 111 11.89 -8.02 -8.66
C LYS A 111 12.77 -9.05 -9.39
N THR A 112 13.87 -8.62 -10.01
CA THR A 112 14.72 -9.45 -10.89
C THR A 112 15.96 -10.02 -10.23
N THR A 113 16.31 -9.58 -9.01
CA THR A 113 17.47 -10.08 -8.26
C THR A 113 17.04 -10.64 -6.92
N ILE A 114 17.91 -11.46 -6.29
CA ILE A 114 17.67 -11.93 -4.92
C ILE A 114 17.84 -10.78 -3.92
N GLY A 115 18.72 -9.82 -4.24
CA GLY A 115 19.03 -8.65 -3.43
C GLY A 115 20.52 -8.32 -3.48
N HIS A 116 20.91 -7.35 -2.68
CA HIS A 116 22.28 -6.81 -2.58
C HIS A 116 22.67 -6.61 -1.11
N ILE A 117 22.40 -7.61 -0.28
CA ILE A 117 22.67 -7.57 1.17
C ILE A 117 24.15 -7.31 1.51
N GLU A 118 25.05 -7.65 0.57
CA GLU A 118 26.49 -7.40 0.68
C GLU A 118 26.85 -5.91 0.77
N ARG A 119 25.92 -5.01 0.41
CA ARG A 119 26.14 -3.56 0.52
C ARG A 119 25.98 -3.03 1.94
N GLY A 120 25.36 -3.81 2.82
CA GLY A 120 25.08 -3.37 4.20
C GLY A 120 24.09 -2.21 4.29
N GLU A 121 23.24 -2.03 3.30
CA GLU A 121 22.22 -1.00 3.24
C GLU A 121 20.85 -1.64 3.49
N PHE A 122 20.16 -1.21 4.55
CA PHE A 122 18.95 -1.89 5.02
C PHE A 122 17.76 -0.93 5.14
N PHE A 123 16.59 -1.51 5.00
CA PHE A 123 15.33 -0.98 5.48
C PHE A 123 14.93 -1.76 6.73
N THR A 124 14.58 -1.04 7.79
CA THR A 124 14.08 -1.60 9.04
C THR A 124 12.75 -0.99 9.40
N ALA A 125 11.84 -1.79 9.94
CA ALA A 125 10.57 -1.29 10.43
C ALA A 125 10.11 -2.06 11.67
N VAL A 126 9.37 -1.34 12.51
CA VAL A 126 8.64 -1.91 13.66
C VAL A 126 7.21 -1.38 13.62
N GLU A 127 6.25 -2.29 13.70
CA GLU A 127 4.83 -1.97 13.70
C GLU A 127 4.18 -2.48 14.99
N LEU A 128 3.44 -1.61 15.65
CA LEU A 128 2.62 -1.93 16.81
C LEU A 128 1.16 -1.88 16.39
N GLY A 129 0.45 -2.99 16.53
CA GLY A 129 -0.92 -3.08 16.06
C GLY A 129 -1.90 -3.66 17.09
N ALA A 130 -3.16 -3.29 16.88
CA ALA A 130 -4.29 -3.82 17.62
C ALA A 130 -5.44 -4.18 16.68
N THR A 131 -6.07 -5.31 16.94
CA THR A 131 -7.23 -5.83 16.21
C THR A 131 -8.42 -6.06 17.14
N PRO A 132 -8.93 -5.02 17.80
CA PRO A 132 -10.02 -5.18 18.77
C PRO A 132 -11.34 -5.55 18.08
N HIS A 133 -12.22 -6.19 18.84
CA HIS A 133 -13.60 -6.48 18.45
C HIS A 133 -14.58 -5.78 19.38
N TYR A 134 -15.38 -4.88 18.84
CA TYR A 134 -16.39 -4.11 19.56
C TYR A 134 -17.79 -4.66 19.31
N GLY A 135 -18.01 -5.94 19.61
CA GLY A 135 -19.28 -6.62 19.36
C GLY A 135 -19.28 -7.46 18.08
N LYS A 136 -20.44 -7.78 17.53
CA LYS A 136 -20.61 -8.55 16.28
C LYS A 136 -21.50 -7.76 15.31
N PRO A 137 -21.01 -7.42 14.12
CA PRO A 137 -19.62 -7.36 13.66
C PRO A 137 -18.96 -6.09 14.22
N GLY A 138 -17.68 -6.02 14.33
CA GLY A 138 -17.03 -4.85 14.94
C GLY A 138 -15.51 -4.96 14.97
N GLY A 139 -14.93 -5.65 13.97
CA GLY A 139 -13.49 -5.80 13.84
C GLY A 139 -12.80 -4.46 13.57
N GLY A 140 -11.80 -4.11 14.37
CA GLY A 140 -10.91 -2.98 14.16
C GLY A 140 -9.53 -3.42 13.69
N LEU A 141 -8.81 -2.53 13.02
CA LEU A 141 -7.38 -2.65 12.73
C LEU A 141 -6.76 -1.27 12.93
N TYR A 142 -5.89 -1.17 13.91
CA TYR A 142 -5.18 0.05 14.25
C TYR A 142 -3.71 -0.27 14.39
N HIS A 143 -2.84 0.44 13.67
CA HIS A 143 -1.40 0.26 13.84
C HIS A 143 -0.61 1.53 13.59
N VAL A 144 0.59 1.53 14.14
CA VAL A 144 1.63 2.53 13.93
C VAL A 144 2.90 1.79 13.51
N THR A 145 3.44 2.17 12.36
CA THR A 145 4.69 1.65 11.81
C THR A 145 5.77 2.72 11.89
N LEU A 146 6.87 2.44 12.57
CA LEU A 146 8.09 3.24 12.55
C LEU A 146 9.07 2.59 11.59
N TRP A 147 9.71 3.38 10.73
CA TRP A 147 10.63 2.86 9.74
C TRP A 147 11.91 3.69 9.62
N HIS A 148 12.96 3.03 9.18
CA HIS A 148 14.23 3.64 8.79
C HIS A 148 14.76 2.96 7.54
N ARG A 149 15.37 3.72 6.63
CA ARG A 149 16.12 3.21 5.48
C ARG A 149 17.47 3.89 5.41
N ASP A 150 18.52 3.08 5.28
CA ASP A 150 19.88 3.56 5.05
C ASP A 150 19.99 4.31 3.72
N LYS A 151 21.04 5.14 3.59
CA LYS A 151 21.43 5.74 2.32
C LYS A 151 21.71 4.63 1.31
N ARG A 152 21.24 4.79 0.08
CA ARG A 152 21.57 3.90 -1.02
C ARG A 152 22.65 4.55 -1.87
N GLU A 153 23.92 4.20 -1.59
CA GLU A 153 25.09 4.89 -2.14
C GLU A 153 25.10 4.89 -3.68
N ARG A 154 24.84 3.73 -4.33
CA ARG A 154 24.85 3.63 -5.78
C ARG A 154 23.69 4.33 -6.49
N ALA A 155 22.59 4.50 -5.81
CA ALA A 155 21.41 5.19 -6.35
C ALA A 155 21.41 6.68 -5.98
N ASP A 156 22.36 7.10 -5.15
CA ASP A 156 22.44 8.44 -4.56
C ASP A 156 21.13 8.90 -3.90
N ILE A 157 20.46 7.95 -3.22
CA ILE A 157 19.23 8.24 -2.49
C ILE A 157 19.57 8.36 -1.02
N PRO A 158 19.25 9.49 -0.37
CA PRO A 158 19.55 9.72 1.04
C PRO A 158 18.89 8.69 1.97
N SER A 159 19.44 8.59 3.18
CA SER A 159 18.73 7.88 4.26
C SER A 159 17.43 8.60 4.62
N GLY A 160 16.50 7.85 5.21
CA GLY A 160 15.27 8.42 5.71
C GLY A 160 14.66 7.59 6.81
N ARG A 161 13.76 8.23 7.53
CA ARG A 161 12.98 7.61 8.59
C ARG A 161 11.61 8.25 8.67
N GLY A 162 10.68 7.57 9.32
CA GLY A 162 9.35 8.13 9.42
C GLY A 162 8.37 7.25 10.17
N VAL A 163 7.10 7.61 10.03
CA VAL A 163 5.98 6.94 10.68
C VAL A 163 4.83 6.77 9.69
N ALA A 164 4.14 5.64 9.81
CA ALA A 164 2.83 5.44 9.18
C ALA A 164 1.81 5.04 10.25
N VAL A 165 0.57 5.47 10.07
CA VAL A 165 -0.56 5.17 10.94
C VAL A 165 -1.73 4.74 10.09
N THR A 166 -2.32 3.60 10.40
CA THR A 166 -3.55 3.11 9.77
C THR A 166 -4.61 2.83 10.83
N LEU A 167 -5.80 3.36 10.58
CA LEU A 167 -6.99 3.15 11.39
C LEU A 167 -8.10 2.63 10.49
N GLN A 168 -8.74 1.54 10.89
CA GLN A 168 -9.84 0.93 10.15
C GLN A 168 -10.82 0.29 11.13
N GLN A 169 -12.12 0.42 10.88
CA GLN A 169 -13.16 -0.11 11.76
C GLN A 169 -14.35 -0.62 10.96
N GLU A 170 -14.83 -1.82 11.29
CA GLU A 170 -16.13 -2.32 10.81
C GLU A 170 -17.27 -1.65 11.57
N LEU A 171 -18.22 -1.11 10.84
CA LEU A 171 -19.41 -0.44 11.35
C LEU A 171 -20.69 -1.03 10.74
N GLY A 172 -21.84 -0.71 11.36
CA GLY A 172 -23.15 -1.19 10.95
C GLY A 172 -23.51 -2.57 11.49
N PRO A 173 -24.76 -2.99 11.38
CA PRO A 173 -25.26 -4.26 11.94
C PRO A 173 -24.52 -5.49 11.41
N ASP A 174 -24.09 -5.43 10.15
CA ASP A 174 -23.43 -6.52 9.44
C ASP A 174 -21.92 -6.29 9.23
N GLY A 175 -21.33 -5.19 9.78
CA GLY A 175 -19.95 -4.79 9.57
C GLY A 175 -19.60 -4.43 8.13
N ASN A 176 -20.61 -4.07 7.36
CA ASN A 176 -20.50 -3.85 5.92
C ASN A 176 -20.10 -2.42 5.53
N ILE A 177 -19.94 -1.54 6.51
CA ILE A 177 -19.43 -0.18 6.33
C ILE A 177 -18.05 -0.13 7.00
N VAL A 178 -16.99 0.05 6.21
CA VAL A 178 -15.64 -0.03 6.74
C VAL A 178 -14.87 1.26 6.39
N PRO A 179 -15.02 2.32 7.20
CA PRO A 179 -14.17 3.49 7.09
C PRO A 179 -12.71 3.16 7.42
N PHE A 180 -11.81 3.90 6.79
CA PHE A 180 -10.38 3.87 7.09
C PHE A 180 -9.79 5.28 7.02
N ALA A 181 -8.72 5.49 7.78
CA ALA A 181 -7.86 6.66 7.70
C ALA A 181 -6.41 6.21 7.76
N ARG A 182 -5.55 6.81 6.94
CA ARG A 182 -4.12 6.53 6.88
C ARG A 182 -3.36 7.85 6.88
N TYR A 183 -2.26 7.88 7.61
CA TYR A 183 -1.31 8.98 7.58
C TYR A 183 0.09 8.42 7.48
N SER A 184 0.94 9.06 6.69
CA SER A 184 2.36 8.73 6.67
C SER A 184 3.22 9.98 6.55
N TYR A 185 4.38 9.94 7.20
CA TYR A 185 5.39 10.98 7.19
C TYR A 185 6.77 10.37 7.05
N GLY A 186 7.60 10.99 6.21
CA GLY A 186 8.99 10.63 6.04
C GLY A 186 9.90 11.86 5.99
N GLU A 187 11.07 11.75 6.56
CA GLU A 187 12.13 12.75 6.50
C GLU A 187 13.44 12.15 5.97
N GLY A 188 14.40 13.02 5.60
CA GLY A 188 15.70 12.61 5.06
C GLY A 188 15.76 12.57 3.54
N GLY A 189 14.65 12.72 2.82
CA GLY A 189 14.63 12.71 1.34
C GLY A 189 14.68 11.31 0.71
N ALA A 190 14.39 10.27 1.50
CA ALA A 190 14.37 8.88 1.02
C ALA A 190 13.21 8.57 0.07
N THR A 191 12.17 9.38 0.06
CA THR A 191 11.02 9.28 -0.86
C THR A 191 10.75 10.63 -1.51
N PRO A 192 10.14 10.66 -2.70
CA PRO A 192 9.69 11.90 -3.34
C PRO A 192 8.52 12.55 -2.59
N ILE A 193 7.89 11.86 -1.66
CA ILE A 193 6.71 12.30 -0.91
C ILE A 193 7.07 12.40 0.56
N ARG A 194 6.88 13.59 1.14
CA ARG A 194 7.19 13.87 2.53
C ARG A 194 6.10 13.37 3.48
N GLN A 195 4.84 13.58 3.11
CA GLN A 195 3.71 13.12 3.91
C GLN A 195 2.46 12.93 3.09
N THR A 196 1.62 12.02 3.55
CA THR A 196 0.29 11.78 2.96
C THR A 196 -0.74 11.61 4.05
N PHE A 197 -1.97 11.97 3.69
CA PHE A 197 -3.16 11.63 4.44
C PHE A 197 -4.20 11.06 3.48
N ALA A 198 -4.75 9.90 3.80
CA ALA A 198 -5.82 9.28 3.03
C ALA A 198 -6.96 8.86 3.96
N LEU A 199 -8.17 9.06 3.51
CA LEU A 199 -9.38 8.59 4.17
C LEU A 199 -10.31 7.98 3.14
N GLY A 200 -11.14 7.07 3.58
CA GLY A 200 -12.12 6.46 2.69
C GLY A 200 -13.06 5.50 3.41
N VAL A 201 -13.92 4.90 2.63
CA VAL A 201 -14.87 3.90 3.10
C VAL A 201 -15.05 2.80 2.06
N GLY A 202 -15.07 1.56 2.51
CA GLY A 202 -15.56 0.42 1.77
C GLY A 202 -16.98 0.11 2.20
N LEU A 203 -17.88 0.00 1.24
CA LEU A 203 -19.25 -0.49 1.43
C LEU A 203 -19.32 -1.92 0.88
N GLU A 204 -19.33 -2.90 1.76
CA GLU A 204 -19.38 -4.32 1.39
C GLU A 204 -20.83 -4.77 1.22
N LYS A 205 -21.09 -5.58 0.22
CA LYS A 205 -22.45 -6.05 -0.12
C LYS A 205 -23.47 -4.91 -0.31
N PRO A 206 -23.12 -3.86 -1.09
CA PRO A 206 -23.88 -2.58 -1.11
C PRO A 206 -25.35 -2.73 -1.50
N PHE A 207 -25.70 -3.77 -2.26
CA PHE A 207 -27.08 -4.03 -2.71
C PHE A 207 -27.57 -5.43 -2.31
N GLY A 208 -27.02 -5.98 -1.21
CA GLY A 208 -27.29 -7.36 -0.81
C GLY A 208 -26.62 -8.42 -1.68
N GLN A 209 -25.84 -7.99 -2.68
CA GLN A 209 -25.05 -8.88 -3.51
C GLN A 209 -23.82 -9.34 -2.73
N ASN A 210 -23.71 -10.63 -2.53
CA ASN A 210 -22.57 -11.21 -1.82
C ASN A 210 -21.28 -10.93 -2.58
N HIS A 211 -20.30 -10.34 -1.88
CA HIS A 211 -18.94 -10.06 -2.33
C HIS A 211 -18.72 -8.83 -3.22
N ASP A 212 -19.75 -8.08 -3.62
CA ASP A 212 -19.58 -6.79 -4.27
C ASP A 212 -19.00 -5.76 -3.27
N LEU A 213 -18.32 -4.75 -3.80
CA LEU A 213 -17.68 -3.71 -2.99
C LEU A 213 -17.71 -2.36 -3.71
N ILE A 214 -18.18 -1.34 -3.03
CA ILE A 214 -17.96 0.06 -3.44
C ILE A 214 -16.85 0.64 -2.56
N GLY A 215 -15.88 1.32 -3.16
CA GLY A 215 -14.89 2.10 -2.46
C GLY A 215 -14.99 3.57 -2.82
N LEU A 216 -14.90 4.43 -1.82
CA LEU A 216 -14.76 5.87 -1.96
C LEU A 216 -13.57 6.32 -1.16
N GLY A 217 -12.66 7.08 -1.76
CA GLY A 217 -11.44 7.53 -1.10
C GLY A 217 -11.04 8.95 -1.51
N PHE A 218 -10.44 9.66 -0.57
CA PHE A 218 -9.81 10.95 -0.77
C PHE A 218 -8.41 10.93 -0.16
N SER A 219 -7.44 11.46 -0.86
CA SER A 219 -6.06 11.56 -0.38
C SER A 219 -5.48 12.93 -0.67
N TRP A 220 -4.59 13.38 0.21
CA TRP A 220 -3.69 14.49 0.05
C TRP A 220 -2.26 14.02 0.23
N GLY A 221 -1.35 14.54 -0.59
CA GLY A 221 0.07 14.26 -0.47
C GLY A 221 0.92 15.50 -0.73
N GLN A 222 1.97 15.62 0.08
CA GLN A 222 2.92 16.70 0.03
C GLN A 222 4.26 16.20 -0.52
N PRO A 223 4.77 16.77 -1.62
CA PRO A 223 6.09 16.46 -2.14
C PRO A 223 7.22 16.77 -1.16
N THR A 224 8.31 16.01 -1.24
CA THR A 224 9.56 16.31 -0.54
C THR A 224 10.20 17.58 -1.13
N ASP A 225 10.17 17.74 -2.45
CA ASP A 225 10.51 18.98 -3.13
C ASP A 225 9.40 20.02 -2.91
N ARG A 226 9.67 21.03 -2.13
CA ARG A 226 8.73 22.10 -1.78
C ARG A 226 8.46 23.12 -2.89
N THR A 227 9.12 22.99 -4.02
CA THR A 227 8.80 23.76 -5.23
C THR A 227 7.60 23.20 -5.99
N LEU A 228 7.27 21.92 -5.75
CA LEU A 228 6.11 21.25 -6.32
C LEU A 228 4.84 21.52 -5.49
N ARG A 229 3.69 21.47 -6.17
CA ARG A 229 2.37 21.63 -5.54
C ARG A 229 1.97 20.40 -4.74
N ASP A 230 1.24 20.59 -3.67
CA ASP A 230 0.53 19.50 -3.00
C ASP A 230 -0.51 18.91 -3.95
N GLN A 231 -0.59 17.57 -4.00
CA GLN A 231 -1.50 16.85 -4.88
C GLN A 231 -2.62 16.21 -4.07
N TYR A 232 -3.82 16.17 -4.67
CA TYR A 232 -4.98 15.50 -4.08
C TYR A 232 -5.53 14.49 -5.06
N VAL A 233 -6.13 13.43 -4.54
CA VAL A 233 -6.78 12.39 -5.34
C VAL A 233 -8.11 12.04 -4.71
N PHE A 234 -9.17 12.03 -5.53
CA PHE A 234 -10.41 11.34 -5.24
C PHE A 234 -10.49 10.11 -6.11
N GLU A 235 -10.87 8.97 -5.53
CA GLU A 235 -11.10 7.71 -6.26
C GLU A 235 -12.40 7.08 -5.82
N SER A 236 -13.14 6.54 -6.79
CA SER A 236 -14.35 5.77 -6.59
C SER A 236 -14.35 4.56 -7.50
N TYR A 237 -14.66 3.39 -6.97
CA TYR A 237 -14.81 2.18 -7.75
C TYR A 237 -16.00 1.33 -7.29
N TYR A 238 -16.47 0.50 -8.20
CA TYR A 238 -17.46 -0.53 -7.90
C TYR A 238 -16.96 -1.90 -8.39
N ARG A 239 -16.58 -2.79 -7.48
CA ARG A 239 -16.18 -4.15 -7.80
C ARG A 239 -17.40 -5.05 -7.84
N VAL A 240 -17.75 -5.51 -9.04
CA VAL A 240 -18.81 -6.50 -9.28
C VAL A 240 -18.18 -7.88 -9.33
N VAL A 241 -18.71 -8.82 -8.57
CA VAL A 241 -18.38 -10.24 -8.65
C VAL A 241 -19.28 -10.91 -9.66
N VAL A 242 -18.77 -11.03 -10.90
CA VAL A 242 -19.53 -11.64 -12.03
C VAL A 242 -19.64 -13.15 -11.87
N THR A 243 -18.57 -13.79 -11.43
CA THR A 243 -18.52 -15.21 -11.02
C THR A 243 -17.61 -15.33 -9.79
N PRO A 244 -17.60 -16.48 -9.08
CA PRO A 244 -16.64 -16.70 -7.98
C PRO A 244 -15.17 -16.50 -8.37
N TYR A 245 -14.86 -16.55 -9.66
CA TYR A 245 -13.51 -16.47 -10.20
C TYR A 245 -13.25 -15.21 -11.04
N THR A 246 -14.28 -14.37 -11.30
CA THR A 246 -14.16 -13.24 -12.21
C THR A 246 -14.79 -11.99 -11.59
N HIS A 247 -13.98 -10.95 -11.42
CA HIS A 247 -14.40 -9.66 -10.92
C HIS A 247 -14.18 -8.59 -11.99
N LEU A 248 -15.17 -7.73 -12.17
CA LEU A 248 -15.10 -6.53 -13.01
C LEU A 248 -15.19 -5.30 -12.13
N THR A 249 -14.29 -4.34 -12.33
CA THR A 249 -14.24 -3.14 -11.49
C THR A 249 -14.07 -1.90 -12.36
N PRO A 250 -15.14 -1.20 -12.73
CA PRO A 250 -15.04 0.18 -13.18
C PRO A 250 -14.52 1.06 -12.04
N ASP A 251 -13.69 2.04 -12.40
CA ASP A 251 -12.98 2.93 -11.51
C ASP A 251 -12.89 4.33 -12.13
N ILE A 252 -13.02 5.35 -11.31
CA ILE A 252 -12.81 6.74 -11.69
C ILE A 252 -11.94 7.44 -10.66
N GLN A 253 -10.94 8.17 -11.12
CA GLN A 253 -10.04 8.98 -10.30
C GLN A 253 -10.07 10.42 -10.78
N VAL A 254 -10.07 11.36 -9.84
CA VAL A 254 -9.85 12.78 -10.12
C VAL A 254 -8.62 13.21 -9.35
N ILE A 255 -7.59 13.62 -10.08
CA ILE A 255 -6.31 14.08 -9.55
C ILE A 255 -6.33 15.61 -9.63
N PHE A 256 -6.29 16.28 -8.50
CA PHE A 256 -6.21 17.73 -8.42
C PHE A 256 -4.77 18.16 -8.16
N ASN A 257 -4.36 19.23 -8.81
CA ASN A 257 -3.02 19.79 -8.76
C ASN A 257 -1.95 18.71 -9.03
N PRO A 258 -1.95 18.03 -10.19
CA PRO A 258 -0.90 17.08 -10.50
C PRO A 258 0.46 17.77 -10.32
N SER A 259 1.28 17.26 -9.38
CA SER A 259 2.40 18.01 -8.80
C SER A 259 3.45 18.43 -9.84
N GLU A 260 3.68 17.57 -10.83
CA GLU A 260 4.68 17.75 -11.89
C GLU A 260 4.08 18.36 -13.18
N ASN A 261 2.78 18.67 -13.21
CA ASN A 261 2.10 19.30 -14.35
C ASN A 261 1.37 20.58 -13.90
N PRO A 262 2.09 21.70 -13.74
CA PRO A 262 1.48 22.95 -13.28
C PRO A 262 0.49 23.59 -14.28
N ALA A 263 0.41 23.09 -15.51
CA ALA A 263 -0.52 23.62 -16.52
C ALA A 263 -1.95 23.11 -16.30
N GLU A 264 -2.13 22.03 -15.55
CA GLU A 264 -3.44 21.42 -15.29
C GLU A 264 -3.81 21.54 -13.81
N ASP A 265 -5.03 21.97 -13.55
CA ASP A 265 -5.58 22.04 -12.19
C ASP A 265 -6.23 20.71 -11.77
N SER A 266 -6.75 19.95 -12.74
CA SER A 266 -7.32 18.64 -12.47
C SER A 266 -7.30 17.74 -13.70
N ILE A 267 -7.12 16.44 -13.48
CA ILE A 267 -7.15 15.40 -14.50
C ILE A 267 -8.06 14.27 -14.02
N THR A 268 -8.96 13.83 -14.90
CA THR A 268 -9.83 12.70 -14.66
C THR A 268 -9.32 11.46 -15.39
N VAL A 269 -9.20 10.35 -14.67
CA VAL A 269 -8.79 9.05 -15.20
C VAL A 269 -9.91 8.04 -15.00
N GLY A 270 -10.38 7.42 -16.07
CA GLY A 270 -11.32 6.30 -16.04
C GLY A 270 -10.61 4.99 -16.31
N SER A 271 -10.89 3.95 -15.55
CA SER A 271 -10.28 2.63 -15.67
C SER A 271 -11.31 1.51 -15.57
N VAL A 272 -10.97 0.36 -16.12
CA VAL A 272 -11.70 -0.88 -15.89
C VAL A 272 -10.71 -1.99 -15.59
N ARG A 273 -10.82 -2.59 -14.39
CA ARG A 273 -10.00 -3.75 -14.02
C ARG A 273 -10.82 -5.03 -14.16
N LEU A 274 -10.27 -5.99 -14.91
CA LEU A 274 -10.74 -7.37 -14.95
C LEU A 274 -9.77 -8.22 -14.13
N ARG A 275 -10.28 -8.96 -13.15
CA ARG A 275 -9.51 -9.91 -12.35
C ARG A 275 -10.07 -11.30 -12.51
N THR A 276 -9.20 -12.25 -12.85
CA THR A 276 -9.53 -13.69 -12.94
C THR A 276 -8.71 -14.46 -11.90
N LEU A 277 -9.34 -15.39 -11.20
CA LEU A 277 -8.71 -16.33 -10.26
C LEU A 277 -8.67 -17.70 -10.89
N PHE A 278 -7.55 -18.39 -10.80
CA PHE A 278 -7.33 -19.75 -11.34
C PHE A 278 -7.14 -20.75 -10.23
#